data_f712e2abad84adad7db27d51159b67b6
#
_entry.id   f712e2abad84adad7db27d51159b67b6
#
_cell.length_a   1.000
_cell.length_b   1.000
_cell.length_c   1.000
_cell.angle_alpha   90.00
_cell.angle_beta   90.00
_cell.angle_gamma   90.00
#
_symmetry.space_group_name_H-M   'P 1'
#
loop_
_entity.id
_entity.type
_entity.pdbx_description
1 polymer ?
#
loop_
_entity_poly.entity_id
_entity_poly.type
_entity_poly.pdbx_seq_one_letter_code
_entity_poly.pdbx_strand_id
1 'polypeptide(L)'
;MPLITEVAKRLRNVAPKLASALPSQCPRCEWPLASSIDLAAITCVNPRCSAKIEDYAYHAIQGIGTTTLSPDDVHKYVEQTGTRNPLSILTAQPGEPLYEGADPALADNISEAVAAADLTPAKFIALPHLPHVGRDEAEALFTDDVPLERAYKPIKDGGVPYVQARLAIPNDTVSLHAGRVYETLLEFEEDLTTTWKQLEKTK
;
A
#
# COMPACT_ATOMS: atom_id res chain seq x y z
N MET A 1 3.92 -38.79 22.86
CA MET A 1 3.55 -37.36 22.78
C MET A 1 4.28 -36.43 23.78
N PRO A 2 5.57 -36.63 24.12
CA PRO A 2 6.27 -35.71 25.04
C PRO A 2 6.98 -34.52 24.34
N LEU A 3 7.27 -34.63 23.05
CA LEU A 3 8.05 -33.63 22.31
C LEU A 3 7.35 -32.25 22.17
N ILE A 4 6.04 -32.20 21.97
CA ILE A 4 5.27 -30.97 21.81
C ILE A 4 5.24 -30.15 23.10
N THR A 5 5.19 -30.80 24.25
CA THR A 5 5.15 -30.14 25.55
C THR A 5 6.49 -29.53 25.93
N GLU A 6 7.60 -30.13 25.51
CA GLU A 6 8.95 -29.62 25.78
C GLU A 6 9.28 -28.40 24.86
N VAL A 7 8.89 -28.45 23.59
CA VAL A 7 9.02 -27.33 22.67
C VAL A 7 8.18 -26.12 23.13
N ALA A 8 6.93 -26.36 23.55
CA ALA A 8 6.06 -25.29 24.08
C ALA A 8 6.60 -24.69 25.38
N LYS A 9 7.30 -25.47 26.23
CA LYS A 9 7.97 -24.97 27.45
C LYS A 9 9.20 -24.13 27.13
N ARG A 10 10.00 -24.54 26.13
CA ARG A 10 11.18 -23.76 25.68
C ARG A 10 10.74 -22.46 25.02
N LEU A 11 9.70 -22.45 24.21
CA LEU A 11 9.16 -21.23 23.60
C LEU A 11 8.61 -20.26 24.64
N ARG A 12 7.93 -20.73 25.70
CA ARG A 12 7.48 -19.86 26.79
C ARG A 12 8.61 -19.19 27.57
N ASN A 13 9.78 -19.80 27.66
CA ASN A 13 10.93 -19.23 28.35
C ASN A 13 11.78 -18.31 27.48
N VAL A 14 11.71 -18.44 26.17
CA VAL A 14 12.45 -17.61 25.19
C VAL A 14 11.64 -16.39 24.77
N ALA A 15 10.33 -16.50 24.68
CA ALA A 15 9.43 -15.41 24.25
C ALA A 15 9.59 -14.11 25.09
N PRO A 16 9.69 -14.16 26.44
CA PRO A 16 9.88 -12.92 27.21
C PRO A 16 11.24 -12.24 26.98
N LYS A 17 12.29 -13.03 26.72
CA LYS A 17 13.65 -12.50 26.45
C LYS A 17 13.75 -11.92 25.05
N LEU A 18 13.08 -12.53 24.07
CA LEU A 18 12.96 -12.00 22.70
C LEU A 18 12.10 -10.73 22.69
N ALA A 19 10.97 -10.71 23.39
CA ALA A 19 10.09 -9.55 23.46
C ALA A 19 10.79 -8.32 24.09
N SER A 20 11.70 -8.53 25.06
CA SER A 20 12.47 -7.43 25.66
C SER A 20 13.64 -6.95 24.79
N ALA A 21 14.06 -7.72 23.80
CA ALA A 21 15.13 -7.38 22.88
C ALA A 21 14.61 -6.71 21.58
N LEU A 22 13.31 -6.77 21.33
CA LEU A 22 12.72 -6.19 20.13
C LEU A 22 12.39 -4.69 20.36
N PRO A 23 12.64 -3.83 19.37
CA PRO A 23 12.25 -2.43 19.48
C PRO A 23 10.72 -2.32 19.64
N SER A 24 10.27 -1.45 20.53
CA SER A 24 8.84 -1.16 20.70
C SER A 24 8.33 -0.06 19.75
N GLN A 25 9.25 0.67 19.15
CA GLN A 25 8.97 1.77 18.24
C GLN A 25 9.68 1.59 16.90
N CYS A 26 9.05 2.09 15.86
CA CYS A 26 9.59 2.08 14.51
C CYS A 26 10.79 3.04 14.41
N PRO A 27 11.96 2.60 13.93
CA PRO A 27 13.14 3.47 13.81
C PRO A 27 12.98 4.59 12.76
N ARG A 28 11.97 4.49 11.88
CA ARG A 28 11.71 5.46 10.81
C ARG A 28 10.70 6.55 11.18
N CYS A 29 9.73 6.26 12.05
CA CYS A 29 8.65 7.19 12.37
C CYS A 29 8.25 7.21 13.85
N GLU A 30 8.96 6.46 14.71
CA GLU A 30 8.76 6.38 16.16
C GLU A 30 7.38 5.86 16.62
N TRP A 31 6.52 5.48 15.69
CA TRP A 31 5.23 4.87 16.00
C TRP A 31 5.40 3.45 16.54
N PRO A 32 4.42 2.95 17.31
CA PRO A 32 4.47 1.59 17.84
C PRO A 32 4.69 0.55 16.77
N LEU A 33 5.39 -0.52 17.11
CA LEU A 33 5.50 -1.73 16.33
C LEU A 33 4.50 -2.76 16.85
N ALA A 34 3.83 -3.45 15.93
CA ALA A 34 2.99 -4.61 16.22
C ALA A 34 3.66 -5.88 15.73
N SER A 35 3.61 -6.93 16.54
CA SER A 35 4.04 -8.26 16.14
C SER A 35 2.86 -9.06 15.59
N SER A 36 3.12 -9.89 14.59
CA SER A 36 2.18 -10.94 14.19
C SER A 36 1.97 -11.94 15.35
N ILE A 37 0.82 -12.64 15.34
CA ILE A 37 0.46 -13.59 16.41
C ILE A 37 1.52 -14.68 16.60
N ASP A 38 2.19 -15.06 15.54
CA ASP A 38 3.26 -16.06 15.51
C ASP A 38 4.67 -15.49 15.76
N LEU A 39 4.78 -14.16 16.01
CA LEU A 39 6.04 -13.43 16.16
C LEU A 39 6.96 -13.51 14.92
N ALA A 40 6.45 -13.96 13.79
CA ALA A 40 7.24 -14.11 12.57
C ALA A 40 7.55 -12.77 11.88
N ALA A 41 6.75 -11.74 12.16
CA ALA A 41 6.96 -10.40 11.62
C ALA A 41 6.67 -9.32 12.65
N ILE A 42 7.45 -8.24 12.58
CA ILE A 42 7.22 -7.00 13.33
C ILE A 42 6.97 -5.91 12.30
N THR A 43 5.84 -5.25 12.41
CA THR A 43 5.43 -4.22 11.46
C THR A 43 5.10 -2.91 12.17
N CYS A 44 5.42 -1.79 11.55
CA CYS A 44 4.98 -0.48 12.02
C CYS A 44 3.47 -0.36 11.86
N VAL A 45 2.77 0.16 12.89
CA VAL A 45 1.31 0.36 12.82
C VAL A 45 0.92 1.60 12.01
N ASN A 46 1.86 2.54 11.79
CA ASN A 46 1.60 3.72 10.98
C ASN A 46 1.49 3.34 9.50
N PRO A 47 0.33 3.51 8.85
CA PRO A 47 0.17 3.22 7.43
C PRO A 47 1.00 4.14 6.54
N ARG A 48 1.31 5.36 7.02
CA ARG A 48 2.09 6.39 6.32
C ARG A 48 3.55 6.46 6.78
N CYS A 49 4.07 5.38 7.35
CA CYS A 49 5.50 5.27 7.63
C CYS A 49 6.31 5.36 6.32
N SER A 50 7.39 6.14 6.29
CA SER A 50 8.19 6.31 5.06
C SER A 50 8.66 4.97 4.47
N ALA A 51 9.04 4.00 5.30
CA ALA A 51 9.41 2.67 4.84
C ALA A 51 8.24 1.92 4.14
N LYS A 52 6.99 2.14 4.57
CA LYS A 52 5.82 1.59 3.89
C LYS A 52 5.50 2.35 2.60
N ILE A 53 5.64 3.67 2.61
CA ILE A 53 5.47 4.49 1.40
C ILE A 53 6.47 4.07 0.33
N GLU A 54 7.72 3.81 0.71
CA GLU A 54 8.76 3.27 -0.18
C GLU A 54 8.33 1.93 -0.79
N ASP A 55 7.83 1.00 0.03
CA ASP A 55 7.37 -0.32 -0.39
C ASP A 55 6.16 -0.21 -1.34
N TYR A 56 5.15 0.58 -0.98
CA TYR A 56 3.99 0.82 -1.83
C TYR A 56 4.35 1.49 -3.16
N ALA A 57 5.24 2.49 -3.16
CA ALA A 57 5.71 3.14 -4.37
C ALA A 57 6.49 2.18 -5.26
N TYR A 58 7.33 1.32 -4.67
CA TYR A 58 8.05 0.30 -5.41
C TYR A 58 7.11 -0.71 -6.07
N HIS A 59 6.10 -1.19 -5.35
CA HIS A 59 5.07 -2.07 -5.93
C HIS A 59 4.30 -1.39 -7.06
N ALA A 60 3.96 -0.11 -6.93
CA ALA A 60 3.29 0.64 -7.98
C ALA A 60 4.13 0.72 -9.26
N ILE A 61 5.42 0.97 -9.13
CA ILE A 61 6.37 0.99 -10.25
C ILE A 61 6.49 -0.39 -10.91
N GLN A 62 6.60 -1.45 -10.12
CA GLN A 62 6.63 -2.82 -10.66
C GLN A 62 5.32 -3.17 -11.38
N GLY A 63 4.19 -2.74 -10.82
CA GLY A 63 2.86 -3.01 -11.36
C GLY A 63 2.57 -2.37 -12.72
N ILE A 64 3.21 -1.24 -13.05
CA ILE A 64 3.14 -0.64 -14.40
C ILE A 64 4.14 -1.26 -15.40
N GLY A 65 4.95 -2.23 -14.96
CA GLY A 65 5.84 -2.98 -15.84
C GLY A 65 7.21 -2.33 -16.11
N THR A 66 7.56 -1.25 -15.43
CA THR A 66 8.93 -0.71 -15.53
C THR A 66 9.88 -1.42 -14.56
N THR A 67 11.07 -1.75 -15.04
CA THR A 67 12.15 -2.38 -14.27
C THR A 67 13.37 -1.47 -14.12
N THR A 68 13.26 -0.22 -14.57
CA THR A 68 14.39 0.72 -14.61
C THR A 68 14.71 1.33 -13.25
N LEU A 69 13.75 1.34 -12.31
CA LEU A 69 13.92 1.85 -10.94
C LEU A 69 14.24 0.71 -9.98
N SER A 70 15.34 0.86 -9.26
CA SER A 70 15.69 -0.02 -8.14
C SER A 70 14.96 0.39 -6.86
N PRO A 71 14.91 -0.48 -5.83
CA PRO A 71 14.43 -0.09 -4.50
C PRO A 71 15.18 1.12 -3.92
N ASP A 72 16.47 1.24 -4.19
CA ASP A 72 17.30 2.36 -3.72
C ASP A 72 16.90 3.70 -4.39
N ASP A 73 16.49 3.67 -5.65
CA ASP A 73 16.00 4.87 -6.34
C ASP A 73 14.66 5.34 -5.75
N VAL A 74 13.76 4.41 -5.46
CA VAL A 74 12.49 4.73 -4.78
C VAL A 74 12.73 5.25 -3.37
N HIS A 75 13.68 4.65 -2.63
CA HIS A 75 14.08 5.13 -1.31
C HIS A 75 14.56 6.59 -1.38
N LYS A 76 15.51 6.90 -2.28
CA LYS A 76 16.01 8.26 -2.49
C LYS A 76 14.90 9.24 -2.85
N TYR A 77 13.98 8.83 -3.74
CA TYR A 77 12.82 9.63 -4.11
C TYR A 77 11.97 10.00 -2.90
N VAL A 78 11.56 9.02 -2.10
CA VAL A 78 10.73 9.23 -0.92
C VAL A 78 11.46 10.06 0.14
N GLU A 79 12.76 9.81 0.37
CA GLU A 79 13.56 10.53 1.34
C GLU A 79 13.74 12.00 0.96
N GLN A 80 14.09 12.28 -0.29
CA GLN A 80 14.38 13.65 -0.74
C GLN A 80 13.13 14.49 -0.96
N THR A 81 12.03 13.88 -1.45
CA THR A 81 10.77 14.59 -1.65
C THR A 81 9.95 14.71 -0.37
N GLY A 82 10.20 13.85 0.62
CA GLY A 82 9.39 13.76 1.84
C GLY A 82 7.93 13.35 1.56
N THR A 83 7.65 12.76 0.39
CA THR A 83 6.28 12.42 -0.01
C THR A 83 5.65 11.43 0.94
N ARG A 84 4.34 11.61 1.18
CA ARG A 84 3.48 10.64 1.89
C ARG A 84 2.51 9.94 0.96
N ASN A 85 2.49 10.35 -0.31
CA ASN A 85 1.69 9.72 -1.36
C ASN A 85 2.51 8.64 -2.07
N PRO A 86 2.15 7.34 -1.92
CA PRO A 86 2.90 6.25 -2.52
C PRO A 86 2.86 6.22 -4.04
N LEU A 87 1.88 6.91 -4.64
CA LEU A 87 1.70 6.94 -6.09
C LEU A 87 2.24 8.21 -6.76
N SER A 88 2.75 9.17 -5.97
CA SER A 88 3.28 10.43 -6.52
C SER A 88 4.39 10.23 -7.58
N ILE A 89 5.15 9.15 -7.45
CA ILE A 89 6.19 8.78 -8.40
C ILE A 89 5.65 8.48 -9.82
N LEU A 90 4.39 8.03 -9.93
CA LEU A 90 3.74 7.74 -11.22
C LEU A 90 3.37 9.00 -12.01
N THR A 91 3.39 10.15 -11.37
CA THR A 91 3.06 11.45 -11.98
C THR A 91 4.31 12.27 -12.33
N ALA A 92 5.47 11.61 -12.38
CA ALA A 92 6.71 12.23 -12.79
C ALA A 92 6.60 12.83 -14.21
N GLN A 93 7.13 14.04 -14.38
CA GLN A 93 7.05 14.71 -15.67
C GLN A 93 8.25 14.34 -16.54
N PRO A 94 8.05 14.09 -17.84
CA PRO A 94 9.14 13.86 -18.77
C PRO A 94 10.18 14.98 -18.73
N GLY A 95 11.46 14.61 -18.78
CA GLY A 95 12.57 15.53 -18.76
C GLY A 95 12.94 16.13 -17.41
N GLU A 96 12.16 15.84 -16.35
CA GLU A 96 12.48 16.28 -14.99
C GLU A 96 13.06 15.11 -14.17
N PRO A 97 14.13 15.34 -13.36
CA PRO A 97 14.62 14.30 -12.46
C PRO A 97 13.58 14.02 -11.37
N LEU A 98 13.40 12.74 -11.00
CA LEU A 98 12.52 12.34 -9.91
C LEU A 98 12.97 12.88 -8.55
N TYR A 99 14.28 13.05 -8.38
CA TYR A 99 14.94 13.57 -7.19
C TYR A 99 16.25 14.23 -7.60
N GLU A 100 16.86 15.02 -6.72
CA GLU A 100 18.13 15.68 -7.00
C GLU A 100 19.23 14.67 -7.37
N GLY A 101 19.83 14.85 -8.53
CA GLY A 101 20.87 13.95 -9.06
C GLY A 101 20.34 12.70 -9.75
N ALA A 102 19.04 12.52 -9.90
CA ALA A 102 18.47 11.45 -10.73
C ALA A 102 18.65 11.74 -12.23
N ASP A 103 18.76 10.67 -13.02
CA ASP A 103 18.71 10.77 -14.47
C ASP A 103 17.30 11.20 -14.91
N PRO A 104 17.13 12.28 -15.69
CA PRO A 104 15.84 12.68 -16.25
C PRO A 104 15.14 11.56 -17.05
N ALA A 105 15.88 10.67 -17.67
CA ALA A 105 15.32 9.51 -18.39
C ALA A 105 14.50 8.57 -17.49
N LEU A 106 14.64 8.62 -16.16
CA LEU A 106 13.80 7.86 -15.24
C LEU A 106 12.33 8.34 -15.29
N ALA A 107 12.12 9.66 -15.37
CA ALA A 107 10.77 10.21 -15.49
C ALA A 107 10.13 9.85 -16.84
N ASP A 108 10.92 9.90 -17.92
CA ASP A 108 10.47 9.51 -19.26
C ASP A 108 10.05 8.03 -19.27
N ASN A 109 10.88 7.14 -18.71
CA ASN A 109 10.59 5.70 -18.63
C ASN A 109 9.31 5.41 -17.83
N ILE A 110 9.07 6.12 -16.72
CA ILE A 110 7.83 5.97 -15.94
C ILE A 110 6.64 6.46 -16.74
N SER A 111 6.74 7.64 -17.36
CA SER A 111 5.67 8.21 -18.17
C SER A 111 5.25 7.28 -19.32
N GLU A 112 6.23 6.72 -20.03
CA GLU A 112 5.99 5.73 -21.08
C GLU A 112 5.34 4.45 -20.54
N ALA A 113 5.82 3.92 -19.40
CA ALA A 113 5.26 2.73 -18.80
C ALA A 113 3.81 2.96 -18.30
N VAL A 114 3.52 4.11 -17.71
CA VAL A 114 2.17 4.50 -17.31
C VAL A 114 1.24 4.59 -18.52
N ALA A 115 1.69 5.20 -19.61
CA ALA A 115 0.91 5.29 -20.84
C ALA A 115 0.63 3.91 -21.47
N ALA A 116 1.58 2.99 -21.39
CA ALA A 116 1.47 1.64 -21.92
C ALA A 116 0.64 0.68 -21.03
N ALA A 117 0.51 0.97 -19.75
CA ALA A 117 -0.09 0.04 -18.76
C ALA A 117 -1.61 -0.12 -18.88
N ASP A 118 -2.29 0.66 -19.71
CA ASP A 118 -3.77 0.63 -19.87
C ASP A 118 -4.48 0.55 -18.51
N LEU A 119 -4.22 1.53 -17.66
CA LEU A 119 -4.72 1.56 -16.30
C LEU A 119 -6.22 1.84 -16.28
N THR A 120 -6.96 0.92 -15.66
CA THR A 120 -8.34 1.13 -15.21
C THR A 120 -8.34 1.56 -13.74
N PRO A 121 -9.45 2.13 -13.20
CA PRO A 121 -9.54 2.47 -11.78
C PRO A 121 -9.17 1.32 -10.85
N ALA A 122 -9.68 0.12 -11.11
CA ALA A 122 -9.38 -1.06 -10.32
C ALA A 122 -7.89 -1.46 -10.38
N LYS A 123 -7.30 -1.51 -11.58
CA LYS A 123 -5.87 -1.78 -11.74
C LYS A 123 -5.02 -0.76 -10.99
N PHE A 124 -5.35 0.54 -11.12
CA PHE A 124 -4.63 1.61 -10.47
C PHE A 124 -4.66 1.51 -8.95
N ILE A 125 -5.84 1.23 -8.35
CA ILE A 125 -5.99 1.05 -6.89
C ILE A 125 -5.18 -0.15 -6.39
N ALA A 126 -5.04 -1.21 -7.19
CA ALA A 126 -4.29 -2.40 -6.83
C ALA A 126 -2.75 -2.23 -6.93
N LEU A 127 -2.25 -1.24 -7.69
CA LEU A 127 -0.81 -1.07 -7.96
C LEU A 127 0.06 -1.00 -6.70
N PRO A 128 -0.25 -0.18 -5.68
CA PRO A 128 0.64 0.00 -4.54
C PRO A 128 0.60 -1.15 -3.53
N HIS A 129 -0.21 -2.18 -3.75
CA HIS A 129 -0.39 -3.28 -2.80
C HIS A 129 -0.69 -2.77 -1.37
N LEU A 130 -1.61 -1.81 -1.26
CA LEU A 130 -2.02 -1.29 0.04
C LEU A 130 -2.53 -2.42 0.95
N PRO A 131 -2.36 -2.30 2.29
CA PRO A 131 -2.80 -3.33 3.22
C PRO A 131 -4.27 -3.70 2.99
N HIS A 132 -4.54 -4.99 2.85
CA HIS A 132 -5.90 -5.54 2.65
C HIS A 132 -6.60 -5.14 1.34
N VAL A 133 -5.95 -4.39 0.44
CA VAL A 133 -6.50 -3.96 -0.85
C VAL A 133 -5.64 -4.56 -1.96
N GLY A 134 -5.96 -5.79 -2.33
CA GLY A 134 -5.39 -6.46 -3.48
C GLY A 134 -6.23 -6.23 -4.74
N ARG A 135 -5.91 -7.00 -5.77
CA ARG A 135 -6.60 -6.93 -7.05
C ARG A 135 -8.09 -7.28 -6.94
N ASP A 136 -8.42 -8.34 -6.20
CA ASP A 136 -9.79 -8.83 -6.07
C ASP A 136 -10.69 -7.80 -5.36
N GLU A 137 -10.17 -7.15 -4.29
CA GLU A 137 -10.86 -6.08 -3.59
C GLU A 137 -11.05 -4.85 -4.47
N ALA A 138 -10.02 -4.49 -5.24
CA ALA A 138 -10.10 -3.36 -6.15
C ALA A 138 -11.12 -3.61 -7.28
N GLU A 139 -11.11 -4.78 -7.91
CA GLU A 139 -12.07 -5.15 -8.97
C GLU A 139 -13.51 -5.24 -8.44
N ALA A 140 -13.71 -5.66 -7.18
CA ALA A 140 -15.02 -5.72 -6.57
C ALA A 140 -15.62 -4.33 -6.26
N LEU A 141 -14.78 -3.35 -5.92
CA LEU A 141 -15.19 -2.04 -5.45
C LEU A 141 -15.17 -0.95 -6.53
N PHE A 142 -14.26 -1.06 -7.50
CA PHE A 142 -14.05 -0.05 -8.54
C PHE A 142 -14.30 -0.67 -9.92
N THR A 143 -15.26 -0.10 -10.64
CA THR A 143 -15.62 -0.53 -11.99
C THR A 143 -15.09 0.48 -13.01
N ASP A 144 -14.78 0.03 -14.22
CA ASP A 144 -14.14 0.85 -15.26
C ASP A 144 -15.04 1.97 -15.80
N ASP A 145 -16.36 1.84 -15.63
CA ASP A 145 -17.38 2.78 -16.14
C ASP A 145 -17.64 3.96 -15.17
N VAL A 146 -17.05 3.93 -13.97
CA VAL A 146 -17.31 4.95 -12.94
C VAL A 146 -16.01 5.72 -12.66
N PRO A 147 -16.00 7.06 -12.81
CA PRO A 147 -14.85 7.87 -12.39
C PRO A 147 -14.45 7.58 -10.95
N LEU A 148 -13.14 7.51 -10.68
CA LEU A 148 -12.62 7.07 -9.39
C LEU A 148 -13.23 7.84 -8.20
N GLU A 149 -13.38 9.16 -8.31
CA GLU A 149 -13.95 9.98 -7.24
C GLU A 149 -15.42 9.64 -6.95
N ARG A 150 -16.17 9.26 -8.00
CA ARG A 150 -17.57 8.83 -7.83
C ARG A 150 -17.67 7.46 -7.22
N ALA A 151 -16.69 6.58 -7.46
CA ALA A 151 -16.64 5.25 -6.89
C ALA A 151 -16.41 5.28 -5.37
N TYR A 152 -15.74 6.29 -4.84
CA TYR A 152 -15.55 6.47 -3.40
C TYR A 152 -16.85 6.88 -2.66
N LYS A 153 -17.79 7.55 -3.33
CA LYS A 153 -19.03 8.01 -2.68
C LYS A 153 -19.82 6.86 -2.04
N PRO A 154 -20.18 5.77 -2.75
CA PRO A 154 -20.90 4.66 -2.12
C PRO A 154 -20.09 3.94 -1.05
N ILE A 155 -18.74 3.93 -1.13
CA ILE A 155 -17.89 3.38 -0.07
C ILE A 155 -18.03 4.23 1.20
N LYS A 156 -18.00 5.56 1.09
CA LYS A 156 -18.13 6.49 2.23
C LYS A 156 -19.54 6.48 2.83
N ASP A 157 -20.56 6.55 1.98
CA ASP A 157 -21.95 6.62 2.41
C ASP A 157 -22.42 5.28 3.02
N GLY A 158 -22.00 4.15 2.46
CA GLY A 158 -22.41 2.81 2.88
C GLY A 158 -21.49 2.16 3.91
N GLY A 159 -20.29 2.69 4.09
CA GLY A 159 -19.34 2.21 5.09
C GLY A 159 -18.92 0.75 4.93
N VAL A 160 -18.55 0.13 6.05
CA VAL A 160 -18.14 -1.30 6.09
C VAL A 160 -19.22 -2.24 5.53
N PRO A 161 -20.55 -2.07 5.79
CA PRO A 161 -21.56 -2.91 5.19
C PRO A 161 -21.57 -2.90 3.66
N TYR A 162 -21.34 -1.75 3.04
CA TYR A 162 -21.23 -1.67 1.58
C TYR A 162 -20.02 -2.46 1.06
N VAL A 163 -18.84 -2.26 1.67
CA VAL A 163 -17.61 -2.98 1.31
C VAL A 163 -17.83 -4.49 1.49
N GLN A 164 -18.41 -4.92 2.61
CA GLN A 164 -18.72 -6.33 2.88
C GLN A 164 -19.62 -6.95 1.81
N ALA A 165 -20.68 -6.24 1.41
CA ALA A 165 -21.59 -6.69 0.37
C ALA A 165 -20.88 -6.80 -1.01
N ARG A 166 -20.03 -5.83 -1.35
CA ARG A 166 -19.27 -5.82 -2.61
C ARG A 166 -18.23 -6.94 -2.67
N LEU A 167 -17.62 -7.28 -1.55
CA LEU A 167 -16.67 -8.41 -1.44
C LEU A 167 -17.37 -9.78 -1.31
N ALA A 168 -18.70 -9.82 -1.42
CA ALA A 168 -19.51 -11.04 -1.26
C ALA A 168 -19.25 -11.80 0.06
N ILE A 169 -18.92 -11.06 1.13
CA ILE A 169 -18.70 -11.63 2.47
C ILE A 169 -20.08 -11.78 3.15
N PRO A 170 -20.39 -12.96 3.73
CA PRO A 170 -21.68 -13.19 4.41
C PRO A 170 -21.98 -12.14 5.49
N ASN A 171 -23.25 -11.69 5.57
CA ASN A 171 -23.68 -10.62 6.48
C ASN A 171 -23.88 -11.05 7.93
N ASP A 172 -23.75 -12.34 8.23
CA ASP A 172 -23.94 -12.92 9.56
C ASP A 172 -22.76 -12.65 10.52
N THR A 173 -21.65 -12.17 9.98
CA THR A 173 -20.47 -11.79 10.75
C THR A 173 -19.95 -10.43 10.32
N VAL A 174 -19.63 -9.56 11.29
CA VAL A 174 -18.88 -8.32 10.98
C VAL A 174 -17.51 -8.72 10.46
N SER A 175 -17.28 -8.54 9.18
CA SER A 175 -16.01 -8.91 8.56
C SER A 175 -14.92 -7.94 8.96
N LEU A 176 -13.96 -8.41 9.75
CA LEU A 176 -12.74 -7.66 10.06
C LEU A 176 -11.98 -7.29 8.78
N HIS A 177 -12.02 -8.15 7.76
CA HIS A 177 -11.39 -7.88 6.46
C HIS A 177 -12.05 -6.69 5.76
N ALA A 178 -13.39 -6.67 5.63
CA ALA A 178 -14.11 -5.54 5.03
C ALA A 178 -13.85 -4.23 5.80
N GLY A 179 -13.78 -4.28 7.12
CA GLY A 179 -13.41 -3.13 7.95
C GLY A 179 -12.03 -2.58 7.61
N ARG A 180 -11.04 -3.45 7.51
CA ARG A 180 -9.66 -3.06 7.16
C ARG A 180 -9.53 -2.54 5.73
N VAL A 181 -10.22 -3.15 4.76
CA VAL A 181 -10.30 -2.63 3.39
C VAL A 181 -10.88 -1.22 3.38
N TYR A 182 -12.00 -1.01 4.07
CA TYR A 182 -12.64 0.29 4.21
C TYR A 182 -11.71 1.35 4.80
N GLU A 183 -11.08 1.06 5.94
CA GLU A 183 -10.15 1.97 6.61
C GLU A 183 -8.95 2.32 5.71
N THR A 184 -8.36 1.33 5.03
CA THR A 184 -7.23 1.55 4.12
C THR A 184 -7.63 2.44 2.94
N LEU A 185 -8.78 2.18 2.31
CA LEU A 185 -9.23 2.99 1.19
C LEU A 185 -9.50 4.43 1.58
N LEU A 186 -10.08 4.69 2.76
CA LEU A 186 -10.28 6.06 3.25
C LEU A 186 -8.96 6.75 3.62
N GLU A 187 -8.02 6.03 4.22
CA GLU A 187 -6.69 6.58 4.56
C GLU A 187 -5.95 7.10 3.34
N PHE A 188 -6.07 6.42 2.19
CA PHE A 188 -5.36 6.77 0.97
C PHE A 188 -6.23 7.43 -0.11
N GLU A 189 -7.52 7.73 0.17
CA GLU A 189 -8.46 8.30 -0.81
C GLU A 189 -7.91 9.52 -1.53
N GLU A 190 -7.38 10.49 -0.78
CA GLU A 190 -6.87 11.75 -1.33
C GLU A 190 -5.69 11.51 -2.27
N ASP A 191 -4.75 10.66 -1.87
CA ASP A 191 -3.58 10.33 -2.67
C ASP A 191 -3.96 9.62 -3.96
N LEU A 192 -4.87 8.63 -3.86
CA LEU A 192 -5.34 7.86 -4.99
C LEU A 192 -6.13 8.73 -5.99
N THR A 193 -7.06 9.53 -5.50
CA THR A 193 -7.89 10.38 -6.37
C THR A 193 -7.09 11.51 -7.00
N THR A 194 -6.17 12.12 -6.26
CA THR A 194 -5.31 13.20 -6.78
C THR A 194 -4.38 12.69 -7.87
N THR A 195 -3.70 11.57 -7.62
CA THR A 195 -2.78 10.98 -8.60
C THR A 195 -3.55 10.52 -9.85
N TRP A 196 -4.72 9.88 -9.68
CA TRP A 196 -5.55 9.47 -10.80
C TRP A 196 -5.92 10.65 -11.71
N LYS A 197 -6.39 11.76 -11.14
CA LYS A 197 -6.70 12.99 -11.88
C LYS A 197 -5.51 13.56 -12.65
N GLN A 198 -4.31 13.45 -12.11
CA GLN A 198 -3.10 13.88 -12.80
C GLN A 198 -2.82 12.97 -14.00
N LEU A 199 -2.92 11.65 -13.84
CA LEU A 199 -2.72 10.69 -14.91
C LEU A 199 -3.77 10.82 -16.03
N GLU A 200 -5.04 11.10 -15.71
CA GLU A 200 -6.07 11.35 -16.71
C GLU A 200 -5.82 12.58 -17.58
N LYS A 201 -5.11 13.58 -17.06
CA LYS A 201 -4.76 14.81 -17.81
C LYS A 201 -3.59 14.61 -18.78
N THR A 202 -2.82 13.54 -18.58
CA THR A 202 -1.63 13.24 -19.41
C THR A 202 -1.93 12.24 -20.53
N LYS A 203 -3.14 11.64 -20.53
CA LYS A 203 -3.67 10.81 -21.62
C LYS A 203 -4.28 11.65 -22.72
#